data_90a0b0f3ef80ce697648ffbbebc6a276
#
_entry.id   90a0b0f3ef80ce697648ffbbebc6a276
#
_cell.length_a   1.000
_cell.length_b   1.000
_cell.length_c   1.000
_cell.angle_alpha   90.00
_cell.angle_beta   90.00
_cell.angle_gamma   90.00
#
_symmetry.space_group_name_H-M   'P 1'
#
loop_
_entity.id
_entity.type
_entity.pdbx_description
1 polymer ?
#
loop_
_entity_poly.entity_id
_entity_poly.type
_entity_poly.pdbx_seq_one_letter_code
_entity_poly.pdbx_strand_id
1 'polypeptide(L)'
;MKITIEKEVPMDVLENVFITALEGGSNDWYWLTDDTVAKVRQYVSRKEEPALSMAVFRAVMQHGVIVQVHDKEYMSDDEIELLGELNHNTIRDRLQKLANDPNYSYALIDELKNNGDAATSDVVFQYLVMNECIFS
;
A
#
# COMPACT_ATOMS: atom_id res chain seq x y z
N MET A 1 -4.02 -33.80 3.53
CA MET A 1 -3.86 -33.23 4.87
C MET A 1 -3.65 -31.71 4.73
N LYS A 2 -4.46 -30.93 5.44
CA LYS A 2 -4.30 -29.47 5.46
C LYS A 2 -3.45 -29.07 6.66
N ILE A 3 -2.45 -28.23 6.42
CA ILE A 3 -1.65 -27.63 7.49
C ILE A 3 -1.66 -26.11 7.33
N THR A 4 -1.51 -25.41 8.42
CA THR A 4 -1.37 -23.96 8.44
C THR A 4 0.04 -23.63 8.91
N ILE A 5 0.72 -22.76 8.18
CA ILE A 5 2.05 -22.26 8.54
C ILE A 5 1.92 -20.78 8.81
N GLU A 6 2.34 -20.35 10.01
CA GLU A 6 2.44 -18.92 10.31
C GLU A 6 3.75 -18.38 9.79
N LYS A 7 3.66 -17.22 9.14
CA LYS A 7 4.83 -16.44 8.70
C LYS A 7 4.67 -14.99 9.10
N GLU A 8 5.78 -14.43 9.55
CA GLU A 8 5.85 -12.99 9.78
C GLU A 8 6.12 -12.26 8.46
N VAL A 9 5.51 -11.08 8.29
CA VAL A 9 5.86 -10.17 7.21
C VAL A 9 6.89 -9.19 7.78
N PRO A 10 8.16 -9.28 7.36
CA PRO A 10 9.16 -8.33 7.83
C PRO A 10 8.82 -6.90 7.44
N MET A 11 9.18 -5.95 8.28
CA MET A 11 8.88 -4.54 8.04
C MET A 11 9.55 -4.02 6.77
N ASP A 12 10.74 -4.50 6.42
CA ASP A 12 11.43 -4.11 5.19
C ASP A 12 10.71 -4.60 3.92
N VAL A 13 10.03 -5.74 3.98
CA VAL A 13 9.20 -6.22 2.88
C VAL A 13 8.01 -5.27 2.67
N LEU A 14 7.34 -4.89 3.75
CA LEU A 14 6.21 -3.96 3.69
C LEU A 14 6.64 -2.58 3.19
N GLU A 15 7.78 -2.08 3.68
CA GLU A 15 8.39 -0.84 3.21
C GLU A 15 8.64 -0.88 1.70
N ASN A 16 9.22 -1.97 1.21
CA ASN A 16 9.50 -2.14 -0.22
C ASN A 16 8.22 -2.14 -1.06
N VAL A 17 7.14 -2.76 -0.56
CA VAL A 17 5.83 -2.73 -1.24
C VAL A 17 5.32 -1.29 -1.37
N PHE A 18 5.36 -0.52 -0.30
CA PHE A 18 4.94 0.89 -0.33
C PHE A 18 5.75 1.69 -1.35
N ILE A 19 7.07 1.59 -1.29
CA ILE A 19 7.97 2.34 -2.17
C ILE A 19 7.72 1.96 -3.63
N THR A 20 7.73 0.67 -3.93
CA THR A 20 7.59 0.19 -5.31
C THR A 20 6.22 0.56 -5.88
N ALA A 21 5.15 0.37 -5.13
CA ALA A 21 3.80 0.72 -5.58
C ALA A 21 3.64 2.22 -5.80
N LEU A 22 4.03 3.04 -4.83
CA LEU A 22 3.86 4.49 -4.88
C LEU A 22 4.78 5.15 -5.91
N GLU A 23 5.95 4.58 -6.20
CA GLU A 23 6.91 5.12 -7.17
C GLU A 23 6.72 4.60 -8.59
N GLY A 24 5.75 3.72 -8.85
CA GLY A 24 5.50 3.28 -10.22
C GLY A 24 4.53 2.12 -10.36
N GLY A 25 4.59 1.12 -9.49
CA GLY A 25 3.80 -0.10 -9.63
C GLY A 25 2.30 0.09 -9.65
N SER A 26 1.80 1.07 -8.91
CA SER A 26 0.37 1.37 -8.79
C SER A 26 -0.06 2.67 -9.47
N ASN A 27 0.81 3.29 -10.27
CA ASN A 27 0.57 4.62 -10.85
C ASN A 27 -0.65 4.70 -11.76
N ASP A 28 -1.12 3.59 -12.30
CA ASP A 28 -2.24 3.60 -13.24
C ASP A 28 -3.59 3.89 -12.56
N TRP A 29 -3.70 3.68 -11.26
CA TRP A 29 -5.01 3.76 -10.60
C TRP A 29 -5.07 4.68 -9.39
N TYR A 30 -3.97 4.91 -8.66
CA TYR A 30 -4.01 5.67 -7.42
C TYR A 30 -3.61 7.14 -7.59
N TRP A 31 -4.13 7.95 -6.68
CA TRP A 31 -3.76 9.35 -6.53
C TRP A 31 -3.83 9.76 -5.07
N LEU A 32 -2.87 10.56 -4.64
CA LEU A 32 -2.87 11.22 -3.33
C LEU A 32 -3.16 12.70 -3.55
N THR A 33 -4.24 13.20 -2.94
CA THR A 33 -4.59 14.62 -3.04
C THR A 33 -3.55 15.50 -2.36
N ASP A 34 -3.54 16.79 -2.70
CA ASP A 34 -2.65 17.76 -2.05
C ASP A 34 -2.90 17.81 -0.54
N ASP A 35 -4.16 17.70 -0.10
CA ASP A 35 -4.50 17.66 1.32
C ASP A 35 -3.92 16.43 2.00
N THR A 36 -3.98 15.27 1.36
CA THR A 36 -3.39 14.03 1.87
C THR A 36 -1.86 14.16 1.97
N VAL A 37 -1.22 14.69 0.94
CA VAL A 37 0.23 14.91 0.95
C VAL A 37 0.62 15.88 2.07
N ALA A 38 -0.13 16.97 2.23
CA ALA A 38 0.12 17.94 3.30
C ALA A 38 0.01 17.29 4.69
N LYS A 39 -0.99 16.43 4.88
CA LYS A 39 -1.16 15.68 6.13
C LYS A 39 0.04 14.79 6.42
N VAL A 40 0.53 14.03 5.42
CA VAL A 40 1.72 13.20 5.57
C VAL A 40 2.93 14.07 5.95
N ARG A 41 3.10 15.21 5.29
CA ARG A 41 4.24 16.11 5.52
C ARG A 41 4.20 16.84 6.86
N GLN A 42 3.07 16.89 7.53
CA GLN A 42 3.00 17.37 8.92
C GLN A 42 3.72 16.43 9.89
N TYR A 43 3.77 15.14 9.59
CA TYR A 43 4.40 14.12 10.45
C TYR A 43 5.80 13.75 9.99
N VAL A 44 6.04 13.76 8.70
CA VAL A 44 7.33 13.41 8.10
C VAL A 44 7.73 14.50 7.11
N SER A 45 8.64 15.37 7.51
CA SER A 45 9.06 16.52 6.70
C SER A 45 9.90 16.09 5.49
N ARG A 46 9.97 16.95 4.49
CA ARG A 46 10.84 16.75 3.33
C ARG A 46 12.30 16.69 3.71
N LYS A 47 12.69 17.37 4.78
CA LYS A 47 14.05 17.36 5.30
C LYS A 47 14.42 16.01 5.91
N GLU A 48 13.47 15.40 6.64
CA GLU A 48 13.67 14.07 7.23
C GLU A 48 13.67 12.97 6.18
N GLU A 49 12.72 13.06 5.24
CA GLU A 49 12.51 12.07 4.21
C GLU A 49 12.05 12.73 2.92
N PRO A 50 12.97 13.00 1.96
CA PRO A 50 12.62 13.66 0.70
C PRO A 50 11.64 12.88 -0.16
N ALA A 51 11.75 11.54 -0.19
CA ALA A 51 10.88 10.69 -1.00
C ALA A 51 9.50 10.58 -0.38
N LEU A 52 8.47 10.93 -1.15
CA LEU A 52 7.08 10.87 -0.68
C LEU A 52 6.66 9.44 -0.34
N SER A 53 7.07 8.46 -1.13
CA SER A 53 6.75 7.05 -0.89
C SER A 53 7.20 6.59 0.51
N MET A 54 8.43 6.91 0.87
CA MET A 54 8.99 6.57 2.19
C MET A 54 8.30 7.39 3.29
N ALA A 55 7.99 8.67 3.00
CA ALA A 55 7.27 9.52 3.96
C ALA A 55 5.88 8.95 4.27
N VAL A 56 5.16 8.46 3.25
CA VAL A 56 3.87 7.79 3.43
C VAL A 56 4.02 6.56 4.31
N PHE A 57 4.99 5.70 4.01
CA PHE A 57 5.25 4.50 4.81
C PHE A 57 5.50 4.86 6.28
N ARG A 58 6.36 5.81 6.54
CA ARG A 58 6.69 6.25 7.91
C ARG A 58 5.48 6.89 8.60
N ALA A 59 4.72 7.72 7.90
CA ALA A 59 3.52 8.33 8.46
C ALA A 59 2.52 7.27 8.91
N VAL A 60 2.25 6.27 8.09
CA VAL A 60 1.32 5.18 8.40
C VAL A 60 1.86 4.28 9.52
N MET A 61 3.08 3.81 9.39
CA MET A 61 3.61 2.76 10.26
C MET A 61 4.20 3.29 11.56
N GLN A 62 4.83 4.46 11.56
CA GLN A 62 5.48 5.02 12.73
C GLN A 62 4.63 6.06 13.47
N HIS A 63 3.75 6.76 12.76
CA HIS A 63 2.95 7.85 13.33
C HIS A 63 1.45 7.55 13.37
N GLY A 64 1.00 6.41 12.85
CA GLY A 64 -0.41 6.05 12.86
C GLY A 64 -1.30 6.95 12.03
N VAL A 65 -0.75 7.63 11.03
CA VAL A 65 -1.51 8.48 10.13
C VAL A 65 -2.34 7.62 9.19
N ILE A 66 -3.62 7.97 9.03
CA ILE A 66 -4.48 7.34 8.02
C ILE A 66 -4.31 8.11 6.72
N VAL A 67 -3.86 7.43 5.68
CA VAL A 67 -3.59 8.04 4.37
C VAL A 67 -4.67 7.62 3.38
N GLN A 68 -5.49 8.57 2.97
CA GLN A 68 -6.55 8.35 1.99
C GLN A 68 -5.96 8.23 0.58
N VAL A 69 -6.47 7.26 -0.17
CA VAL A 69 -6.05 6.99 -1.55
C VAL A 69 -7.26 7.14 -2.47
N HIS A 70 -7.10 7.95 -3.51
CA HIS A 70 -8.17 8.32 -4.44
C HIS A 70 -7.96 7.71 -5.82
N ASP A 71 -9.02 7.68 -6.62
CA ASP A 71 -8.99 7.18 -7.99
C ASP A 71 -8.37 8.22 -8.92
N LYS A 72 -7.30 7.83 -9.60
CA LYS A 72 -6.57 8.68 -10.54
C LYS A 72 -7.43 9.14 -11.73
N GLU A 73 -8.41 8.33 -12.13
CA GLU A 73 -9.32 8.66 -13.23
C GLU A 73 -10.09 9.97 -12.99
N TYR A 74 -10.36 10.28 -11.71
CA TYR A 74 -11.12 11.46 -11.31
C TYR A 74 -10.26 12.59 -10.78
N MET A 75 -8.95 12.55 -11.03
CA MET A 75 -7.98 13.49 -10.47
C MET A 75 -8.24 14.95 -10.84
N SER A 76 -8.79 15.22 -12.01
CA SER A 76 -9.08 16.57 -12.51
C SER A 76 -10.55 16.96 -12.44
N ASP A 77 -11.41 16.11 -11.92
CA ASP A 77 -12.84 16.35 -11.81
C ASP A 77 -13.18 17.00 -10.47
N ASP A 78 -14.34 17.69 -10.41
CA ASP A 78 -14.88 18.22 -9.17
C ASP A 78 -15.30 17.07 -8.21
N GLU A 79 -15.56 15.89 -8.77
CA GLU A 79 -15.87 14.68 -8.00
C GLU A 79 -14.60 13.88 -7.76
N ILE A 80 -14.15 13.86 -6.51
CA ILE A 80 -13.00 13.06 -6.07
C ILE A 80 -13.53 11.75 -5.53
N GLU A 81 -13.08 10.62 -6.09
CA GLU A 81 -13.49 9.31 -5.63
C GLU A 81 -12.44 8.72 -4.68
N LEU A 82 -12.87 8.45 -3.45
CA LEU A 82 -12.06 7.74 -2.46
C LEU A 82 -12.12 6.24 -2.73
N LEU A 83 -10.98 5.62 -2.97
CA LEU A 83 -10.89 4.16 -3.15
C LEU A 83 -10.70 3.43 -1.84
N GLY A 84 -9.96 4.00 -0.92
CA GLY A 84 -9.66 3.39 0.36
C GLY A 84 -8.62 4.17 1.13
N GLU A 85 -8.04 3.53 2.13
CA GLU A 85 -7.07 4.18 2.99
C GLU A 85 -5.99 3.20 3.47
N LEU A 86 -4.80 3.72 3.65
CA LEU A 86 -3.72 3.03 4.33
C LEU A 86 -3.84 3.32 5.82
N ASN A 87 -3.99 2.27 6.60
CA ASN A 87 -4.22 2.37 8.04
C ASN A 87 -3.43 1.27 8.74
N HIS A 88 -2.56 1.67 9.66
CA HIS A 88 -1.74 0.73 10.44
C HIS A 88 -2.59 -0.41 11.04
N ASN A 89 -3.78 -0.08 11.52
CA ASN A 89 -4.64 -1.04 12.22
C ASN A 89 -5.30 -2.09 11.32
N THR A 90 -5.36 -1.85 10.02
CA THR A 90 -6.00 -2.78 9.06
C THR A 90 -5.00 -3.61 8.25
N ILE A 91 -3.73 -3.26 8.28
CA ILE A 91 -2.71 -3.89 7.41
C ILE A 91 -2.62 -5.39 7.65
N ARG A 92 -2.54 -5.81 8.90
CA ARG A 92 -2.43 -7.24 9.25
C ARG A 92 -3.59 -8.06 8.67
N ASP A 93 -4.82 -7.62 8.90
CA ASP A 93 -6.01 -8.35 8.46
C ASP A 93 -6.11 -8.38 6.93
N ARG A 94 -5.71 -7.31 6.28
CA ARG A 94 -5.70 -7.23 4.81
C ARG A 94 -4.63 -8.12 4.20
N LEU A 95 -3.45 -8.19 4.78
CA LEU A 95 -2.41 -9.14 4.36
C LEU A 95 -2.87 -10.58 4.58
N GLN A 96 -3.56 -10.86 5.69
CA GLN A 96 -4.11 -12.20 5.94
C GLN A 96 -5.16 -12.57 4.89
N LYS A 97 -6.04 -11.64 4.52
CA LYS A 97 -7.02 -11.87 3.46
C LYS A 97 -6.34 -12.17 2.12
N LEU A 98 -5.29 -11.41 1.79
CA LEU A 98 -4.49 -11.67 0.58
C LEU A 98 -3.85 -13.06 0.63
N ALA A 99 -3.26 -13.43 1.76
CA ALA A 99 -2.63 -14.74 1.93
C ALA A 99 -3.62 -15.90 1.71
N ASN A 100 -4.89 -15.67 2.03
CA ASN A 100 -5.95 -16.66 1.87
C ASN A 100 -6.63 -16.62 0.49
N ASP A 101 -6.28 -15.67 -0.36
CA ASP A 101 -6.85 -15.53 -1.70
C ASP A 101 -6.13 -16.45 -2.68
N PRO A 102 -6.79 -17.48 -3.22
CA PRO A 102 -6.14 -18.44 -4.13
C PRO A 102 -5.68 -17.81 -5.44
N ASN A 103 -6.25 -16.66 -5.83
CA ASN A 103 -5.92 -16.01 -7.09
C ASN A 103 -4.74 -15.04 -6.97
N TYR A 104 -4.52 -14.46 -5.77
CA TYR A 104 -3.56 -13.37 -5.61
C TYR A 104 -2.49 -13.61 -4.54
N SER A 105 -2.60 -14.67 -3.76
CA SER A 105 -1.62 -14.97 -2.70
C SER A 105 -0.18 -15.09 -3.23
N TYR A 106 -0.02 -15.44 -4.50
CA TYR A 106 1.31 -15.52 -5.14
C TYR A 106 2.10 -14.22 -4.99
N ALA A 107 1.41 -13.08 -5.04
CA ALA A 107 2.06 -11.77 -4.95
C ALA A 107 2.73 -11.57 -3.59
N LEU A 108 2.04 -11.93 -2.51
CA LEU A 108 2.61 -11.85 -1.17
C LEU A 108 3.75 -12.85 -0.99
N ILE A 109 3.58 -14.07 -1.50
CA ILE A 109 4.62 -15.11 -1.44
C ILE A 109 5.89 -14.63 -2.15
N ASP A 110 5.77 -14.05 -3.34
CA ASP A 110 6.93 -13.54 -4.09
C ASP A 110 7.63 -12.42 -3.33
N GLU A 111 6.88 -11.48 -2.74
CA GLU A 111 7.45 -10.41 -1.93
C GLU A 111 8.22 -10.98 -0.72
N LEU A 112 7.65 -11.96 -0.03
CA LEU A 112 8.28 -12.60 1.13
C LEU A 112 9.56 -13.35 0.77
N LYS A 113 9.67 -13.82 -0.47
CA LYS A 113 10.87 -14.50 -1.00
C LYS A 113 11.88 -13.55 -1.61
N ASN A 114 11.64 -12.23 -1.57
CA ASN A 114 12.43 -11.22 -2.25
C ASN A 114 12.50 -11.41 -3.79
N ASN A 115 11.45 -12.01 -4.36
CA ASN A 115 11.28 -12.19 -5.80
C ASN A 115 10.15 -11.31 -6.35
N GLY A 116 9.71 -10.32 -5.57
CA GLY A 116 8.67 -9.39 -5.99
C GLY A 116 9.14 -8.41 -7.07
N ASP A 117 8.17 -7.87 -7.78
CA ASP A 117 8.37 -6.84 -8.80
C ASP A 117 7.27 -5.77 -8.68
N ALA A 118 7.21 -4.87 -9.66
CA ALA A 118 6.19 -3.82 -9.66
C ALA A 118 4.77 -4.40 -9.68
N ALA A 119 4.54 -5.48 -10.39
CA ALA A 119 3.22 -6.10 -10.48
C ALA A 119 2.80 -6.76 -9.17
N THR A 120 3.70 -7.49 -8.51
CA THR A 120 3.38 -8.10 -7.21
C THR A 120 3.20 -7.05 -6.12
N SER A 121 4.02 -6.01 -6.11
CA SER A 121 3.87 -4.90 -5.16
C SER A 121 2.53 -4.18 -5.36
N ASP A 122 2.08 -4.01 -6.60
CA ASP A 122 0.78 -3.42 -6.91
C ASP A 122 -0.38 -4.26 -6.34
N VAL A 123 -0.35 -5.57 -6.52
CA VAL A 123 -1.38 -6.47 -5.95
C VAL A 123 -1.44 -6.34 -4.44
N VAL A 124 -0.30 -6.42 -3.77
CA VAL A 124 -0.24 -6.28 -2.30
C VAL A 124 -0.76 -4.90 -1.89
N PHE A 125 -0.34 -3.85 -2.56
CA PHE A 125 -0.76 -2.47 -2.26
C PHE A 125 -2.26 -2.27 -2.43
N GLN A 126 -2.87 -2.85 -3.46
CA GLN A 126 -4.32 -2.80 -3.63
C GLN A 126 -5.06 -3.43 -2.45
N TYR A 127 -4.57 -4.55 -1.92
CA TYR A 127 -5.13 -5.17 -0.71
C TYR A 127 -4.97 -4.26 0.50
N LEU A 128 -3.83 -3.59 0.65
CA LEU A 128 -3.61 -2.67 1.77
C LEU A 128 -4.55 -1.47 1.73
N VAL A 129 -4.88 -0.98 0.55
CA VAL A 129 -5.75 0.19 0.36
C VAL A 129 -7.22 -0.20 0.35
N MET A 130 -7.60 -1.22 -0.44
CA MET A 130 -8.99 -1.53 -0.79
C MET A 130 -9.48 -2.87 -0.26
N ASN A 131 -8.61 -3.66 0.35
CA ASN A 131 -8.91 -5.00 0.85
C ASN A 131 -9.29 -6.01 -0.26
N GLU A 132 -8.95 -5.72 -1.48
CA GLU A 132 -9.14 -6.59 -2.65
C GLU A 132 -8.29 -6.10 -3.83
N CYS A 133 -8.09 -6.93 -4.84
CA CYS A 133 -7.44 -6.54 -6.08
C CYS A 133 -8.51 -6.24 -7.12
N ILE A 134 -8.65 -4.96 -7.49
CA ILE A 134 -9.68 -4.46 -8.42
C ILE A 134 -9.07 -4.16 -9.79
N PHE A 135 -7.89 -3.60 -9.80
CA PHE A 135 -7.21 -3.16 -11.02
C PHE A 135 -6.17 -4.20 -11.45
N SER A 136 -6.26 -4.65 -12.68
CA SER A 136 -5.33 -5.65 -13.22
C SER A 136 -4.29 -5.03 -14.14
#